data_6655d69dc0a3d217fe3bc877d87b4d36
#
_entry.id   6655d69dc0a3d217fe3bc877d87b4d36
#
_cell.length_a   1.000
_cell.length_b   1.000
_cell.length_c   1.000
_cell.angle_alpha   90.00
_cell.angle_beta   90.00
_cell.angle_gamma   90.00
#
_symmetry.space_group_name_H-M   'P 1'
#
loop_
_entity.id
_entity.type
_entity.pdbx_description
1 polymer ?
#
loop_
_entity_poly.entity_id
_entity_poly.type
_entity_poly.pdbx_seq_one_letter_code
_entity_poly.pdbx_strand_id
1 'polypeptide(L)'
;LLLFFKAFQPDNPVQHFRDIVIRYKTAFSHSIESSFLSAVLSTVLAFFLAYGIRTTGKWQKRIALILLSMSMVSPPIISSLSFITLYGRRGLITYRLLGLSFDPYHKWGVILMQSIHFACMNTLFFTNALEDFDGKLYDSGRDLGANAFFVLKDILLPLLSPAILASFFLSFLRGLSDFGTPIIIGGRYSTLATEIYLQIIGFSDFSKAAAMNILLLFPAFFSFLLYRMSMKKADDRNKEQKGKTGLRLDGKHWMNIPIQFLLFFFLLFQALQYASIFLYGFLRFNKKQIFFTWENMGSLFQYNLSTMGLSLLLAFTASVLGSFFAFLLTYLMERKMKRGKKLLDFALSLPYLLPGTCFGLAYILAFNKAPLKLTGTVWIMLFSLLFRQMPLGSRLAGTALSQSPKNLELAARDLGTKPSMVFFQIILPGILPSFFSSVYLQFSQGLTTAGAIIFLISAKYKVLVYTLFDAINRGDYAVASLISGIMILLSLAFSLLLGRVQSLVCRRGVGK
;
A
#
# COMPACT_ATOMS: atom_id res chain seq x y z
N LEU A 1 12.32 3.12 -21.16
CA LEU A 1 13.23 2.99 -22.32
C LEU A 1 14.10 1.73 -22.19
N LEU A 2 14.91 1.56 -21.15
CA LEU A 2 15.81 0.39 -21.00
C LEU A 2 15.08 -0.96 -21.03
N LEU A 3 13.88 -1.05 -20.46
CA LEU A 3 13.04 -2.25 -20.55
C LEU A 3 12.64 -2.55 -22.00
N PHE A 4 12.27 -1.54 -22.78
CA PHE A 4 11.98 -1.71 -24.20
C PHE A 4 13.21 -2.19 -24.95
N PHE A 5 14.37 -1.54 -24.76
CA PHE A 5 15.61 -2.01 -25.37
C PHE A 5 15.93 -3.47 -25.03
N LYS A 6 15.78 -3.84 -23.77
CA LYS A 6 16.07 -5.22 -23.33
C LYS A 6 15.08 -6.24 -23.86
N ALA A 7 13.80 -5.89 -23.96
CA ALA A 7 12.77 -6.77 -24.52
C ALA A 7 12.96 -7.02 -26.03
N PHE A 8 13.53 -6.06 -26.75
CA PHE A 8 13.75 -6.11 -28.20
C PHE A 8 15.22 -6.37 -28.59
N GLN A 9 16.06 -6.83 -27.65
CA GLN A 9 17.47 -7.17 -27.90
C GLN A 9 17.72 -8.48 -28.68
N PRO A 10 16.85 -9.53 -28.62
CA PRO A 10 17.05 -10.76 -29.40
C PRO A 10 17.07 -10.51 -30.91
N ASP A 11 17.74 -11.40 -31.67
CA ASP A 11 17.93 -11.29 -33.12
C ASP A 11 16.63 -11.15 -33.94
N ASN A 12 15.51 -11.67 -33.39
CA ASN A 12 14.16 -11.51 -33.97
C ASN A 12 13.20 -10.95 -32.94
N PRO A 13 13.23 -9.64 -32.64
CA PRO A 13 12.52 -9.05 -31.51
C PRO A 13 10.99 -9.17 -31.63
N VAL A 14 10.44 -9.08 -32.83
CA VAL A 14 8.99 -9.18 -33.07
C VAL A 14 8.51 -10.61 -32.82
N GLN A 15 9.24 -11.59 -33.32
CA GLN A 15 8.92 -12.99 -33.11
C GLN A 15 9.05 -13.37 -31.63
N HIS A 16 10.14 -12.95 -30.98
CA HIS A 16 10.34 -13.14 -29.54
C HIS A 16 9.19 -12.57 -28.70
N PHE A 17 8.77 -11.33 -28.98
CA PHE A 17 7.65 -10.72 -28.28
C PHE A 17 6.32 -11.45 -28.54
N ARG A 18 6.07 -11.85 -29.78
CA ARG A 18 4.90 -12.66 -30.16
C ARG A 18 4.85 -13.99 -29.41
N ASP A 19 5.97 -14.70 -29.34
CA ASP A 19 6.07 -15.99 -28.66
C ASP A 19 5.81 -15.83 -27.14
N ILE A 20 6.30 -14.75 -26.53
CA ILE A 20 6.02 -14.41 -25.14
C ILE A 20 4.53 -14.14 -24.93
N VAL A 21 3.89 -13.33 -25.79
CA VAL A 21 2.46 -13.06 -25.71
C VAL A 21 1.64 -14.35 -25.78
N ILE A 22 1.96 -15.24 -26.72
CA ILE A 22 1.27 -16.53 -26.90
C ILE A 22 1.48 -17.41 -25.67
N ARG A 23 2.72 -17.58 -25.23
CA ARG A 23 3.11 -18.48 -24.12
C ARG A 23 2.51 -18.05 -22.79
N TYR A 24 2.50 -16.74 -22.50
CA TYR A 24 2.04 -16.20 -21.21
C TYR A 24 0.64 -15.56 -21.25
N LYS A 25 -0.12 -15.83 -22.33
CA LYS A 25 -1.52 -15.33 -22.49
C LYS A 25 -2.39 -15.69 -21.28
N THR A 26 -2.29 -16.91 -20.79
CA THR A 26 -3.06 -17.38 -19.63
C THR A 26 -2.69 -16.63 -18.36
N ALA A 27 -1.39 -16.47 -18.08
CA ALA A 27 -0.93 -15.71 -16.92
C ALA A 27 -1.31 -14.23 -17.00
N PHE A 28 -1.29 -13.64 -18.20
CA PHE A 28 -1.77 -12.29 -18.44
C PHE A 28 -3.29 -12.17 -18.17
N SER A 29 -4.08 -13.10 -18.70
CA SER A 29 -5.53 -13.15 -18.44
C SER A 29 -5.83 -13.31 -16.95
N HIS A 30 -5.11 -14.19 -16.27
CA HIS A 30 -5.21 -14.37 -14.82
C HIS A 30 -4.90 -13.08 -14.04
N SER A 31 -3.87 -12.32 -14.48
CA SER A 31 -3.53 -11.03 -13.85
C SER A 31 -4.65 -10.01 -13.98
N ILE A 32 -5.24 -9.88 -15.18
CA ILE A 32 -6.36 -8.97 -15.43
C ILE A 32 -7.59 -9.41 -14.61
N GLU A 33 -7.92 -10.68 -14.66
CA GLU A 33 -9.09 -11.24 -13.98
C GLU A 33 -9.00 -11.09 -12.46
N SER A 34 -7.90 -11.55 -11.84
CA SER A 34 -7.73 -11.47 -10.39
C SER A 34 -7.69 -10.02 -9.92
N SER A 35 -6.98 -9.14 -10.63
CA SER A 35 -6.90 -7.73 -10.28
C SER A 35 -8.25 -7.01 -10.41
N PHE A 36 -9.02 -7.32 -11.46
CA PHE A 36 -10.33 -6.73 -11.68
C PHE A 36 -11.34 -7.18 -10.61
N LEU A 37 -11.45 -8.49 -10.38
CA LEU A 37 -12.37 -9.03 -9.38
C LEU A 37 -11.99 -8.58 -7.97
N SER A 38 -10.71 -8.57 -7.63
CA SER A 38 -10.24 -8.08 -6.34
C SER A 38 -10.50 -6.58 -6.16
N ALA A 39 -10.36 -5.77 -7.22
CA ALA A 39 -10.65 -4.35 -7.17
C ALA A 39 -12.14 -4.08 -6.98
N VAL A 40 -13.03 -4.81 -7.69
CA VAL A 40 -14.49 -4.70 -7.50
C VAL A 40 -14.87 -5.10 -6.08
N LEU A 41 -14.48 -6.31 -5.65
CA LEU A 41 -14.86 -6.84 -4.33
C LEU A 41 -14.32 -5.96 -3.19
N SER A 42 -13.06 -5.52 -3.27
CA SER A 42 -12.46 -4.66 -2.24
C SER A 42 -13.13 -3.29 -2.17
N THR A 43 -13.50 -2.71 -3.31
CA THR A 43 -14.16 -1.39 -3.37
C THR A 43 -15.58 -1.46 -2.79
N VAL A 44 -16.35 -2.48 -3.18
CA VAL A 44 -17.72 -2.69 -2.65
C VAL A 44 -17.67 -2.98 -1.15
N LEU A 45 -16.80 -3.90 -0.73
CA LEU A 45 -16.64 -4.25 0.68
C LEU A 45 -16.22 -3.02 1.50
N ALA A 46 -15.25 -2.26 1.03
CA ALA A 46 -14.75 -1.06 1.70
C ALA A 46 -15.82 0.03 1.87
N PHE A 47 -16.68 0.19 0.88
CA PHE A 47 -17.79 1.14 0.96
C PHE A 47 -18.74 0.79 2.12
N PHE A 48 -19.16 -0.47 2.24
CA PHE A 48 -20.05 -0.91 3.33
C PHE A 48 -19.32 -0.87 4.69
N LEU A 49 -18.04 -1.22 4.75
CA LEU A 49 -17.26 -1.13 5.98
C LEU A 49 -17.10 0.32 6.45
N ALA A 50 -16.82 1.26 5.55
CA ALA A 50 -16.71 2.68 5.88
C ALA A 50 -18.05 3.25 6.37
N TYR A 51 -19.16 2.87 5.73
CA TYR A 51 -20.50 3.21 6.17
C TYR A 51 -20.77 2.63 7.58
N GLY A 52 -20.44 1.36 7.81
CA GLY A 52 -20.57 0.69 9.11
C GLY A 52 -19.76 1.41 10.21
N ILE A 53 -18.53 1.83 9.92
CA ILE A 53 -17.69 2.59 10.87
C ILE A 53 -18.32 3.92 11.26
N ARG A 54 -19.04 4.57 10.34
CA ARG A 54 -19.72 5.86 10.60
C ARG A 54 -20.97 5.70 11.46
N THR A 55 -21.64 4.55 11.40
CA THR A 55 -22.84 4.26 12.20
C THR A 55 -22.53 3.58 13.53
N THR A 56 -21.27 3.31 13.81
CA THR A 56 -20.77 2.59 15.00
C THR A 56 -20.41 3.54 16.13
N GLY A 57 -20.44 3.04 17.39
CA GLY A 57 -20.03 3.77 18.57
C GLY A 57 -18.53 4.10 18.60
N LYS A 58 -18.14 5.10 19.39
CA LYS A 58 -16.76 5.63 19.45
C LYS A 58 -15.69 4.56 19.70
N TRP A 59 -15.95 3.61 20.58
CA TRP A 59 -15.01 2.53 20.92
C TRP A 59 -14.79 1.56 19.76
N GLN A 60 -15.88 1.10 19.16
CA GLN A 60 -15.83 0.19 18.00
C GLN A 60 -15.17 0.87 16.80
N LYS A 61 -15.46 2.16 16.55
CA LYS A 61 -14.78 2.97 15.55
C LYS A 61 -13.27 2.98 15.77
N ARG A 62 -12.82 3.20 17.02
CA ARG A 62 -11.39 3.22 17.35
C ARG A 62 -10.72 1.88 17.10
N ILE A 63 -11.34 0.78 17.50
CA ILE A 63 -10.83 -0.59 17.26
C ILE A 63 -10.76 -0.86 15.75
N ALA A 64 -11.82 -0.53 14.99
CA ALA A 64 -11.84 -0.70 13.56
C ALA A 64 -10.70 0.05 12.87
N LEU A 65 -10.51 1.33 13.20
CA LEU A 65 -9.43 2.14 12.62
C LEU A 65 -8.03 1.59 12.95
N ILE A 66 -7.82 1.07 14.17
CA ILE A 66 -6.55 0.44 14.55
C ILE A 66 -6.31 -0.81 13.71
N LEU A 67 -7.26 -1.75 13.65
CA LEU A 67 -7.12 -2.99 12.89
C LEU A 67 -6.92 -2.75 11.39
N LEU A 68 -7.66 -1.80 10.81
CA LEU A 68 -7.50 -1.42 9.41
C LEU A 68 -6.16 -0.76 9.14
N SER A 69 -5.66 0.09 10.05
CA SER A 69 -4.35 0.73 9.89
C SER A 69 -3.19 -0.26 9.99
N MET A 70 -3.32 -1.34 10.77
CA MET A 70 -2.33 -2.41 10.79
C MET A 70 -2.15 -3.05 9.41
N SER A 71 -3.21 -3.15 8.60
CA SER A 71 -3.12 -3.65 7.23
C SER A 71 -2.32 -2.74 6.28
N MET A 72 -2.26 -1.43 6.55
CA MET A 72 -1.39 -0.52 5.78
C MET A 72 0.10 -0.73 6.08
N VAL A 73 0.39 -1.21 7.28
CA VAL A 73 1.75 -1.46 7.79
C VAL A 73 2.25 -2.85 7.40
N SER A 74 1.34 -3.81 7.16
CA SER A 74 1.70 -5.19 6.80
C SER A 74 1.70 -5.40 5.28
N PRO A 75 2.73 -6.07 4.70
CA PRO A 75 2.69 -6.44 3.29
C PRO A 75 1.59 -7.47 3.00
N PRO A 76 1.05 -7.52 1.75
CA PRO A 76 0.04 -8.50 1.34
C PRO A 76 0.44 -9.96 1.63
N ILE A 77 1.73 -10.24 1.56
CA ILE A 77 2.33 -11.55 1.86
C ILE A 77 2.00 -12.01 3.28
N ILE A 78 1.96 -11.10 4.26
CA ILE A 78 1.63 -11.43 5.66
C ILE A 78 0.17 -11.88 5.79
N SER A 79 -0.75 -11.22 5.12
CA SER A 79 -2.16 -11.63 5.09
C SER A 79 -2.33 -13.01 4.48
N SER A 80 -1.57 -13.31 3.40
CA SER A 80 -1.56 -14.63 2.78
C SER A 80 -0.99 -15.71 3.69
N LEU A 81 0.10 -15.40 4.41
CA LEU A 81 0.70 -16.30 5.40
C LEU A 81 -0.28 -16.62 6.53
N SER A 82 -0.91 -15.60 7.12
CA SER A 82 -1.88 -15.81 8.20
C SER A 82 -3.09 -16.60 7.72
N PHE A 83 -3.53 -16.39 6.49
CA PHE A 83 -4.62 -17.17 5.90
C PHE A 83 -4.27 -18.66 5.79
N ILE A 84 -3.06 -18.98 5.33
CA ILE A 84 -2.60 -20.37 5.25
C ILE A 84 -2.45 -20.99 6.63
N THR A 85 -1.91 -20.27 7.60
CA THR A 85 -1.73 -20.77 8.96
C THR A 85 -3.05 -21.03 9.68
N LEU A 86 -4.09 -20.23 9.39
CA LEU A 86 -5.42 -20.40 9.95
C LEU A 86 -6.30 -21.36 9.15
N TYR A 87 -6.34 -21.21 7.83
CA TYR A 87 -7.35 -21.82 6.95
C TYR A 87 -6.75 -22.72 5.86
N GLY A 88 -5.43 -22.93 5.83
CA GLY A 88 -4.77 -23.80 4.86
C GLY A 88 -5.10 -25.29 5.07
N ARG A 89 -4.55 -26.16 4.22
CA ARG A 89 -4.75 -27.64 4.29
C ARG A 89 -4.45 -28.23 5.66
N ARG A 90 -3.55 -27.63 6.44
CA ARG A 90 -3.21 -27.97 7.83
C ARG A 90 -3.43 -26.80 8.78
N GLY A 91 -4.39 -25.93 8.44
CA GLY A 91 -4.69 -24.70 9.18
C GLY A 91 -5.18 -24.97 10.59
N LEU A 92 -4.92 -24.01 11.49
CA LEU A 92 -5.33 -24.13 12.90
C LEU A 92 -6.84 -24.23 13.04
N ILE A 93 -7.61 -23.44 12.28
CA ILE A 93 -9.08 -23.46 12.39
C ILE A 93 -9.68 -24.58 11.55
N THR A 94 -9.36 -24.66 10.26
CA THR A 94 -10.01 -25.60 9.34
C THR A 94 -9.68 -27.05 9.68
N TYR A 95 -8.39 -27.37 9.76
CA TYR A 95 -7.97 -28.77 9.94
C TYR A 95 -7.95 -29.18 11.40
N ARG A 96 -7.34 -28.38 12.30
CA ARG A 96 -7.14 -28.82 13.69
C ARG A 96 -8.35 -28.63 14.57
N LEU A 97 -9.10 -27.51 14.39
CA LEU A 97 -10.28 -27.23 15.22
C LEU A 97 -11.55 -27.89 14.64
N LEU A 98 -11.77 -27.74 13.31
CA LEU A 98 -13.00 -28.18 12.66
C LEU A 98 -12.88 -29.55 11.97
N GLY A 99 -11.66 -30.10 11.82
CA GLY A 99 -11.43 -31.38 11.12
C GLY A 99 -11.72 -31.33 9.61
N LEU A 100 -11.85 -30.13 9.03
CA LEU A 100 -12.21 -29.95 7.63
C LEU A 100 -10.95 -29.93 6.75
N SER A 101 -10.99 -30.60 5.61
CA SER A 101 -10.00 -30.49 4.55
C SER A 101 -10.39 -29.36 3.61
N PHE A 102 -9.76 -28.21 3.77
CA PHE A 102 -9.97 -27.05 2.90
C PHE A 102 -8.73 -26.77 2.05
N ASP A 103 -8.91 -26.63 0.75
CA ASP A 103 -7.80 -26.26 -0.16
C ASP A 103 -7.96 -24.82 -0.65
N PRO A 104 -7.21 -23.86 -0.07
CA PRO A 104 -7.25 -22.46 -0.47
C PRO A 104 -6.39 -22.15 -1.70
N TYR A 105 -5.60 -23.11 -2.20
CA TYR A 105 -4.57 -22.88 -3.20
C TYR A 105 -5.14 -22.87 -4.64
N HIS A 106 -5.93 -21.85 -4.92
CA HIS A 106 -6.56 -21.65 -6.23
C HIS A 106 -6.92 -20.18 -6.48
N LYS A 107 -7.47 -19.90 -7.65
CA LYS A 107 -7.92 -18.57 -8.11
C LYS A 107 -8.69 -17.77 -7.05
N TRP A 108 -9.71 -18.38 -6.42
CA TRP A 108 -10.56 -17.68 -5.45
C TRP A 108 -9.82 -17.33 -4.17
N GLY A 109 -8.84 -18.14 -3.76
CA GLY A 109 -7.97 -17.81 -2.64
C GLY A 109 -7.17 -16.52 -2.90
N VAL A 110 -6.59 -16.40 -4.10
CA VAL A 110 -5.87 -15.18 -4.52
C VAL A 110 -6.81 -13.97 -4.52
N ILE A 111 -7.96 -14.06 -5.19
CA ILE A 111 -8.93 -12.97 -5.30
C ILE A 111 -9.42 -12.55 -3.92
N LEU A 112 -9.77 -13.49 -3.05
CA LEU A 112 -10.27 -13.22 -1.70
C LEU A 112 -9.22 -12.47 -0.88
N MET A 113 -7.98 -12.97 -0.85
CA MET A 113 -6.92 -12.35 -0.03
C MET A 113 -6.53 -10.96 -0.53
N GLN A 114 -6.41 -10.79 -1.83
CA GLN A 114 -6.21 -9.46 -2.41
C GLN A 114 -7.39 -8.53 -2.08
N SER A 115 -8.62 -9.01 -2.19
CA SER A 115 -9.82 -8.20 -1.88
C SER A 115 -9.85 -7.73 -0.44
N ILE A 116 -9.57 -8.62 0.51
CA ILE A 116 -9.55 -8.30 1.95
C ILE A 116 -8.43 -7.30 2.26
N HIS A 117 -7.22 -7.52 1.71
CA HIS A 117 -6.10 -6.62 1.93
C HIS A 117 -6.36 -5.22 1.38
N PHE A 118 -6.86 -5.10 0.14
CA PHE A 118 -7.17 -3.81 -0.47
C PHE A 118 -8.38 -3.14 0.19
N ALA A 119 -9.36 -3.92 0.67
CA ALA A 119 -10.53 -3.38 1.36
C ALA A 119 -10.14 -2.57 2.61
N CYS A 120 -9.13 -2.99 3.37
CA CYS A 120 -8.68 -2.26 4.55
C CYS A 120 -8.26 -0.82 4.20
N MET A 121 -7.43 -0.65 3.18
CA MET A 121 -6.98 0.67 2.75
C MET A 121 -8.11 1.49 2.11
N ASN A 122 -8.92 0.86 1.26
CA ASN A 122 -10.05 1.52 0.62
C ASN A 122 -11.08 1.99 1.65
N THR A 123 -11.28 1.22 2.75
CA THR A 123 -12.18 1.60 3.86
C THR A 123 -11.69 2.86 4.55
N LEU A 124 -10.39 2.97 4.84
CA LEU A 124 -9.82 4.19 5.43
C LEU A 124 -10.00 5.39 4.48
N PHE A 125 -9.78 5.18 3.18
CA PHE A 125 -9.98 6.21 2.17
C PHE A 125 -11.45 6.69 2.12
N PHE A 126 -12.41 5.77 2.11
CA PHE A 126 -13.84 6.13 2.12
C PHE A 126 -14.30 6.73 3.45
N THR A 127 -13.75 6.28 4.57
CA THR A 127 -14.06 6.87 5.88
C THR A 127 -13.67 8.35 5.91
N ASN A 128 -12.49 8.69 5.38
CA ASN A 128 -12.04 10.08 5.26
C ASN A 128 -12.91 10.87 4.27
N ALA A 129 -13.25 10.28 3.11
CA ALA A 129 -14.12 10.93 2.13
C ALA A 129 -15.53 11.22 2.70
N LEU A 130 -16.07 10.32 3.52
CA LEU A 130 -17.34 10.52 4.24
C LEU A 130 -17.23 11.55 5.38
N GLU A 131 -16.04 11.75 5.97
CA GLU A 131 -15.81 12.81 6.96
C GLU A 131 -15.73 14.20 6.34
N ASP A 132 -15.23 14.30 5.13
CA ASP A 132 -15.15 15.55 4.37
C ASP A 132 -16.49 15.96 3.75
N PHE A 133 -17.52 15.13 3.86
CA PHE A 133 -18.84 15.35 3.29
C PHE A 133 -19.64 16.42 4.06
N ASP A 134 -20.40 17.29 3.35
CA ASP A 134 -21.35 18.20 3.96
C ASP A 134 -22.64 17.46 4.33
N GLY A 135 -22.85 17.23 5.64
CA GLY A 135 -24.03 16.55 6.17
C GLY A 135 -25.36 17.23 5.85
N LYS A 136 -25.36 18.53 5.50
CA LYS A 136 -26.59 19.27 5.16
C LYS A 136 -27.35 18.68 3.97
N LEU A 137 -26.64 18.17 2.96
CA LEU A 137 -27.28 17.48 1.81
C LEU A 137 -27.99 16.19 2.24
N TYR A 138 -27.40 15.46 3.18
CA TYR A 138 -28.01 14.27 3.76
C TYR A 138 -29.27 14.65 4.58
N ASP A 139 -29.14 15.64 5.46
CA ASP A 139 -30.23 16.11 6.32
C ASP A 139 -31.38 16.63 5.48
N SER A 140 -31.11 17.48 4.46
CA SER A 140 -32.14 17.98 3.54
C SER A 140 -32.87 16.86 2.78
N GLY A 141 -32.14 15.82 2.33
CA GLY A 141 -32.77 14.66 1.70
C GLY A 141 -33.72 13.93 2.66
N ARG A 142 -33.33 13.79 3.92
CA ARG A 142 -34.15 13.18 4.98
C ARG A 142 -35.37 14.02 5.33
N ASP A 143 -35.21 15.33 5.42
CA ASP A 143 -36.29 16.27 5.72
C ASP A 143 -37.35 16.27 4.60
N LEU A 144 -36.95 16.03 3.35
CA LEU A 144 -37.84 15.84 2.21
C LEU A 144 -38.48 14.43 2.17
N GLY A 145 -38.29 13.60 3.18
CA GLY A 145 -38.90 12.28 3.31
C GLY A 145 -38.18 11.14 2.56
N ALA A 146 -36.96 11.38 2.05
CA ALA A 146 -36.19 10.31 1.39
C ALA A 146 -35.83 9.21 2.40
N ASN A 147 -36.09 7.95 2.03
CA ASN A 147 -35.66 6.82 2.84
C ASN A 147 -34.15 6.61 2.70
N ALA A 148 -33.56 5.82 3.64
CA ALA A 148 -32.13 5.60 3.68
C ALA A 148 -31.54 5.01 2.37
N PHE A 149 -32.32 4.21 1.63
CA PHE A 149 -31.89 3.64 0.34
C PHE A 149 -31.79 4.72 -0.75
N PHE A 150 -32.77 5.62 -0.84
CA PHE A 150 -32.72 6.73 -1.80
C PHE A 150 -31.58 7.68 -1.49
N VAL A 151 -31.34 8.02 -0.22
CA VAL A 151 -30.21 8.84 0.19
C VAL A 151 -28.87 8.18 -0.17
N LEU A 152 -28.76 6.87 0.03
CA LEU A 152 -27.57 6.12 -0.37
C LEU A 152 -27.35 6.17 -1.89
N LYS A 153 -28.41 5.87 -2.67
CA LYS A 153 -28.34 5.73 -4.13
C LYS A 153 -28.20 7.07 -4.84
N ASP A 154 -29.02 8.05 -4.46
CA ASP A 154 -29.17 9.29 -5.23
C ASP A 154 -28.33 10.45 -4.69
N ILE A 155 -27.82 10.36 -3.46
CA ILE A 155 -26.97 11.37 -2.85
C ILE A 155 -25.57 10.85 -2.62
N LEU A 156 -25.38 9.78 -1.80
CA LEU A 156 -24.06 9.33 -1.39
C LEU A 156 -23.25 8.69 -2.52
N LEU A 157 -23.85 7.76 -3.28
CA LEU A 157 -23.13 7.07 -4.36
C LEU A 157 -22.67 8.02 -5.48
N PRO A 158 -23.52 8.93 -6.02
CA PRO A 158 -23.07 9.89 -7.02
C PRO A 158 -21.96 10.80 -6.52
N LEU A 159 -22.05 11.24 -5.27
CA LEU A 159 -21.09 12.17 -4.70
C LEU A 159 -19.75 11.51 -4.40
N LEU A 160 -19.76 10.26 -3.93
CA LEU A 160 -18.56 9.46 -3.69
C LEU A 160 -18.02 8.78 -4.96
N SER A 161 -18.72 8.89 -6.10
CA SER A 161 -18.33 8.19 -7.34
C SER A 161 -16.87 8.43 -7.77
N PRO A 162 -16.28 9.63 -7.66
CA PRO A 162 -14.87 9.81 -8.00
C PRO A 162 -13.94 9.09 -7.04
N ALA A 163 -14.28 9.05 -5.75
CA ALA A 163 -13.51 8.34 -4.74
C ALA A 163 -13.62 6.81 -4.94
N ILE A 164 -14.82 6.32 -5.28
CA ILE A 164 -15.07 4.91 -5.61
C ILE A 164 -14.23 4.48 -6.82
N LEU A 165 -14.26 5.25 -7.91
CA LEU A 165 -13.47 4.97 -9.10
C LEU A 165 -11.97 5.04 -8.84
N ALA A 166 -11.51 6.03 -8.08
CA ALA A 166 -10.11 6.14 -7.69
C ALA A 166 -9.64 4.92 -6.87
N SER A 167 -10.47 4.48 -5.92
CA SER A 167 -10.20 3.29 -5.10
C SER A 167 -10.13 2.02 -5.95
N PHE A 168 -11.07 1.86 -6.87
CA PHE A 168 -11.10 0.74 -7.80
C PHE A 168 -9.83 0.68 -8.67
N PHE A 169 -9.49 1.78 -9.35
CA PHE A 169 -8.31 1.81 -10.23
C PHE A 169 -7.01 1.64 -9.46
N LEU A 170 -6.91 2.18 -8.25
CA LEU A 170 -5.73 1.98 -7.41
C LEU A 170 -5.60 0.51 -6.96
N SER A 171 -6.71 -0.13 -6.58
CA SER A 171 -6.73 -1.55 -6.21
C SER A 171 -6.40 -2.45 -7.40
N PHE A 172 -6.90 -2.13 -8.59
CA PHE A 172 -6.57 -2.83 -9.83
C PHE A 172 -5.07 -2.74 -10.15
N LEU A 173 -4.47 -1.54 -10.06
CA LEU A 173 -3.02 -1.34 -10.23
C LEU A 173 -2.19 -2.17 -9.25
N ARG A 174 -2.63 -2.22 -7.98
CA ARG A 174 -1.96 -3.01 -6.94
C ARG A 174 -2.08 -4.50 -7.19
N GLY A 175 -3.26 -4.97 -7.61
CA GLY A 175 -3.49 -6.35 -8.00
C GLY A 175 -2.59 -6.80 -9.16
N LEU A 176 -2.47 -5.97 -10.22
CA LEU A 176 -1.55 -6.24 -11.33
C LEU A 176 -0.08 -6.35 -10.90
N SER A 177 0.30 -5.63 -9.84
CA SER A 177 1.67 -5.59 -9.33
C SER A 177 1.96 -6.64 -8.26
N ASP A 178 0.93 -7.31 -7.75
CA ASP A 178 1.05 -8.28 -6.67
C ASP A 178 1.49 -9.63 -7.20
N PHE A 179 2.73 -9.99 -6.91
CA PHE A 179 3.24 -11.34 -7.16
C PHE A 179 3.25 -12.19 -5.88
N GLY A 180 3.25 -11.53 -4.70
CA GLY A 180 3.40 -12.20 -3.41
C GLY A 180 2.21 -13.08 -3.05
N THR A 181 0.98 -12.57 -3.18
CA THR A 181 -0.23 -13.34 -2.90
C THR A 181 -0.39 -14.54 -3.84
N PRO A 182 -0.27 -14.39 -5.19
CA PRO A 182 -0.39 -15.54 -6.09
C PRO A 182 0.70 -16.59 -5.90
N ILE A 183 1.93 -16.20 -5.56
CA ILE A 183 3.02 -17.16 -5.31
C ILE A 183 2.73 -18.06 -4.09
N ILE A 184 2.10 -17.49 -3.08
CA ILE A 184 1.83 -18.18 -1.81
C ILE A 184 0.54 -19.00 -1.87
N ILE A 185 -0.54 -18.44 -2.45
CA ILE A 185 -1.89 -19.04 -2.41
C ILE A 185 -2.35 -19.52 -3.79
N GLY A 186 -1.73 -19.06 -4.87
CA GLY A 186 -2.23 -19.35 -6.23
C GLY A 186 -2.21 -20.81 -6.62
N GLY A 187 -1.28 -21.62 -6.10
CA GLY A 187 -1.11 -23.00 -6.51
C GLY A 187 -0.80 -23.09 -8.03
N ARG A 188 -1.73 -23.61 -8.83
CA ARG A 188 -1.61 -23.66 -10.30
C ARG A 188 -2.07 -22.37 -10.99
N TYR A 189 -2.67 -21.46 -10.26
CA TYR A 189 -3.11 -20.16 -10.78
C TYR A 189 -2.00 -19.14 -10.69
N SER A 190 -1.17 -19.05 -11.74
CA SER A 190 -0.08 -18.08 -11.80
C SER A 190 -0.53 -16.79 -12.50
N THR A 191 0.00 -15.66 -12.03
CA THR A 191 -0.19 -14.33 -12.64
C THR A 191 1.06 -13.90 -13.38
N LEU A 192 0.95 -12.94 -14.29
CA LEU A 192 2.10 -12.46 -15.05
C LEU A 192 3.18 -11.85 -14.14
N ALA A 193 2.78 -11.20 -13.03
CA ALA A 193 3.73 -10.68 -12.02
C ALA A 193 4.52 -11.80 -11.34
N THR A 194 3.89 -12.95 -11.07
CA THR A 194 4.54 -14.16 -10.55
C THR A 194 5.53 -14.76 -11.56
N GLU A 195 5.11 -14.85 -12.82
CA GLU A 195 5.97 -15.37 -13.88
C GLU A 195 7.20 -14.47 -14.10
N ILE A 196 7.02 -13.13 -14.07
CA ILE A 196 8.14 -12.18 -14.14
C ILE A 196 9.13 -12.43 -12.99
N TYR A 197 8.62 -12.61 -11.77
CA TYR A 197 9.46 -12.93 -10.63
C TYR A 197 10.28 -14.19 -10.87
N LEU A 198 9.67 -15.27 -11.36
CA LEU A 198 10.34 -16.52 -11.65
C LEU A 198 11.36 -16.38 -12.80
N GLN A 199 11.08 -15.60 -13.84
CA GLN A 199 12.03 -15.34 -14.91
C GLN A 199 13.29 -14.60 -14.41
N ILE A 200 13.15 -13.65 -13.50
CA ILE A 200 14.27 -12.88 -12.96
C ILE A 200 15.07 -13.71 -11.96
N ILE A 201 14.42 -14.28 -10.95
CA ILE A 201 15.09 -14.94 -9.82
C ILE A 201 15.45 -16.40 -10.14
N GLY A 202 14.54 -17.13 -10.81
CA GLY A 202 14.75 -18.55 -11.11
C GLY A 202 15.62 -18.79 -12.34
N PHE A 203 15.40 -18.01 -13.40
CA PHE A 203 16.04 -18.26 -14.71
C PHE A 203 17.04 -17.18 -15.13
N SER A 204 17.13 -16.05 -14.44
CA SER A 204 17.96 -14.90 -14.82
C SER A 204 17.72 -14.38 -16.25
N ASP A 205 16.51 -14.63 -16.80
CA ASP A 205 16.13 -14.22 -18.15
C ASP A 205 15.51 -12.83 -18.14
N PHE A 206 16.37 -11.82 -18.13
CA PHE A 206 15.93 -10.41 -18.09
C PHE A 206 15.22 -9.97 -19.38
N SER A 207 15.47 -10.63 -20.52
CA SER A 207 14.81 -10.27 -21.79
C SER A 207 13.34 -10.66 -21.76
N LYS A 208 13.03 -11.90 -21.39
CA LYS A 208 11.64 -12.36 -21.21
C LYS A 208 10.93 -11.55 -20.13
N ALA A 209 11.58 -11.34 -18.98
CA ALA A 209 11.02 -10.55 -17.90
C ALA A 209 10.70 -9.11 -18.34
N ALA A 210 11.55 -8.48 -19.16
CA ALA A 210 11.31 -7.14 -19.70
C ALA A 210 10.11 -7.12 -20.65
N ALA A 211 9.98 -8.09 -21.56
CA ALA A 211 8.84 -8.18 -22.46
C ALA A 211 7.51 -8.40 -21.72
N MET A 212 7.52 -9.28 -20.70
CA MET A 212 6.35 -9.51 -19.85
C MET A 212 5.97 -8.27 -19.02
N ASN A 213 6.95 -7.51 -18.52
CA ASN A 213 6.69 -6.23 -17.85
C ASN A 213 6.06 -5.20 -18.80
N ILE A 214 6.45 -5.16 -20.07
CA ILE A 214 5.81 -4.29 -21.08
C ILE A 214 4.33 -4.65 -21.21
N LEU A 215 3.97 -5.94 -21.24
CA LEU A 215 2.56 -6.35 -21.29
C LEU A 215 1.77 -5.86 -20.07
N LEU A 216 2.35 -5.90 -18.86
CA LEU A 216 1.71 -5.36 -17.66
C LEU A 216 1.60 -3.83 -17.66
N LEU A 217 2.52 -3.14 -18.33
CA LEU A 217 2.49 -1.67 -18.38
C LEU A 217 1.27 -1.12 -19.11
N PHE A 218 0.72 -1.80 -20.10
CA PHE A 218 -0.45 -1.34 -20.83
C PHE A 218 -1.68 -1.16 -19.92
N PRO A 219 -2.20 -2.22 -19.26
CA PRO A 219 -3.35 -2.07 -18.37
C PRO A 219 -3.04 -1.18 -17.16
N ALA A 220 -1.79 -1.19 -16.66
CA ALA A 220 -1.37 -0.33 -15.57
C ALA A 220 -1.39 1.16 -15.97
N PHE A 221 -0.89 1.51 -17.15
CA PHE A 221 -0.90 2.89 -17.65
C PHE A 221 -2.33 3.41 -17.82
N PHE A 222 -3.20 2.63 -18.45
CA PHE A 222 -4.59 3.00 -18.64
C PHE A 222 -5.34 3.18 -17.30
N SER A 223 -5.17 2.24 -16.39
CA SER A 223 -5.74 2.33 -15.05
C SER A 223 -5.22 3.54 -14.26
N PHE A 224 -3.93 3.86 -14.38
CA PHE A 224 -3.35 5.04 -13.75
C PHE A 224 -3.95 6.35 -14.29
N LEU A 225 -4.16 6.46 -15.60
CA LEU A 225 -4.82 7.63 -16.17
C LEU A 225 -6.23 7.82 -15.60
N LEU A 226 -7.01 6.74 -15.55
CA LEU A 226 -8.37 6.77 -15.01
C LEU A 226 -8.38 7.09 -13.50
N TYR A 227 -7.45 6.50 -12.74
CA TYR A 227 -7.23 6.84 -11.34
C TYR A 227 -6.94 8.34 -11.15
N ARG A 228 -6.03 8.90 -11.95
CA ARG A 228 -5.65 10.32 -11.88
C ARG A 228 -6.81 11.25 -12.22
N MET A 229 -7.60 10.90 -13.22
CA MET A 229 -8.82 11.65 -13.58
C MET A 229 -9.86 11.60 -12.45
N SER A 230 -10.06 10.44 -11.84
CA SER A 230 -11.00 10.25 -10.74
C SER A 230 -10.56 11.03 -9.49
N MET A 231 -9.28 10.99 -9.15
CA MET A 231 -8.74 11.74 -8.01
C MET A 231 -8.86 13.25 -8.21
N LYS A 232 -8.60 13.76 -9.42
CA LYS A 232 -8.77 15.18 -9.69
C LYS A 232 -10.24 15.62 -9.49
N LYS A 233 -11.20 14.84 -9.98
CA LYS A 233 -12.63 15.11 -9.76
C LYS A 233 -13.01 15.07 -8.28
N ALA A 234 -12.44 14.15 -7.50
CA ALA A 234 -12.66 14.09 -6.07
C ALA A 234 -12.11 15.34 -5.35
N ASP A 235 -10.89 15.74 -5.68
CA ASP A 235 -10.25 16.93 -5.10
C ASP A 235 -11.01 18.23 -5.44
N ASP A 236 -11.49 18.37 -6.68
CA ASP A 236 -12.25 19.54 -7.11
C ASP A 236 -13.60 19.63 -6.37
N ARG A 237 -14.32 18.52 -6.21
CA ARG A 237 -15.57 18.46 -5.43
C ARG A 237 -15.35 18.80 -3.94
N ASN A 238 -14.27 18.30 -3.33
CA ASN A 238 -13.96 18.59 -1.94
C ASN A 238 -13.62 20.09 -1.72
N LYS A 239 -13.11 20.80 -2.74
CA LYS A 239 -12.87 22.27 -2.65
C LYS A 239 -14.15 23.08 -2.70
N GLU A 240 -15.16 22.61 -3.45
CA GLU A 240 -16.47 23.28 -3.57
C GLU A 240 -17.30 23.13 -2.30
N GLN A 241 -17.11 22.05 -1.53
CA GLN A 241 -17.83 21.79 -0.29
C GLN A 241 -17.17 22.51 0.91
N LYS A 242 -17.27 23.82 0.96
CA LYS A 242 -16.82 24.65 2.08
C LYS A 242 -17.87 24.65 3.20
N GLY A 243 -17.84 23.68 4.09
CA GLY A 243 -18.76 23.67 5.23
C GLY A 243 -18.83 22.29 5.86
N LYS A 244 -17.72 21.83 6.41
CA LYS A 244 -17.58 20.49 6.98
C LYS A 244 -18.41 20.31 8.24
N THR A 245 -19.65 19.91 8.12
CA THR A 245 -20.44 19.45 9.29
C THR A 245 -20.27 17.97 9.57
N GLY A 246 -19.63 17.23 8.64
CA GLY A 246 -19.47 15.77 8.70
C GLY A 246 -20.82 15.05 8.59
N LEU A 247 -20.84 13.95 7.85
CA LEU A 247 -22.06 13.16 7.71
C LEU A 247 -22.42 12.48 9.04
N ARG A 248 -23.59 12.79 9.60
CA ARG A 248 -24.19 12.09 10.74
C ARG A 248 -25.17 11.06 10.23
N LEU A 249 -24.79 9.78 10.20
CA LEU A 249 -25.68 8.69 9.84
C LEU A 249 -26.41 8.19 11.08
N ASP A 250 -27.73 7.98 10.96
CA ASP A 250 -28.54 7.40 12.03
C ASP A 250 -28.13 5.94 12.28
N GLY A 251 -27.46 5.69 13.40
CA GLY A 251 -26.98 4.35 13.77
C GLY A 251 -28.09 3.35 14.11
N LYS A 252 -29.33 3.81 14.37
CA LYS A 252 -30.42 2.96 14.86
C LYS A 252 -31.35 2.41 13.75
N HIS A 253 -31.06 2.66 12.48
CA HIS A 253 -31.92 2.16 11.40
C HIS A 253 -31.69 0.66 11.18
N TRP A 254 -32.76 -0.12 10.97
CA TRP A 254 -32.69 -1.59 10.80
C TRP A 254 -31.77 -2.03 9.64
N MET A 255 -31.65 -1.23 8.58
CA MET A 255 -30.73 -1.47 7.47
C MET A 255 -29.26 -1.46 7.90
N ASN A 256 -28.92 -0.91 9.04
CA ASN A 256 -27.55 -0.91 9.55
C ASN A 256 -27.14 -2.25 10.18
N ILE A 257 -28.12 -3.10 10.56
CA ILE A 257 -27.84 -4.40 11.20
C ILE A 257 -26.96 -5.30 10.34
N PRO A 258 -27.29 -5.57 9.06
CA PRO A 258 -26.44 -6.42 8.21
C PRO A 258 -25.07 -5.79 7.94
N ILE A 259 -24.99 -4.45 7.86
CA ILE A 259 -23.72 -3.75 7.66
C ILE A 259 -22.85 -3.83 8.92
N GLN A 260 -23.44 -3.68 10.11
CA GLN A 260 -22.74 -3.84 11.39
C GLN A 260 -22.25 -5.30 11.58
N PHE A 261 -23.05 -6.26 11.16
CA PHE A 261 -22.70 -7.67 11.16
C PHE A 261 -21.51 -7.94 10.22
N LEU A 262 -21.56 -7.40 8.99
CA LEU A 262 -20.45 -7.47 8.04
C LEU A 262 -19.17 -6.85 8.62
N LEU A 263 -19.28 -5.66 9.22
CA LEU A 263 -18.15 -4.98 9.86
C LEU A 263 -17.57 -5.83 11.00
N PHE A 264 -18.42 -6.38 11.87
CA PHE A 264 -17.98 -7.24 12.97
C PHE A 264 -17.21 -8.46 12.48
N PHE A 265 -17.76 -9.21 11.50
CA PHE A 265 -17.08 -10.39 10.95
C PHE A 265 -15.80 -10.05 10.22
N PHE A 266 -15.76 -8.94 9.49
CA PHE A 266 -14.55 -8.49 8.83
C PHE A 266 -13.45 -8.13 9.86
N LEU A 267 -13.80 -7.39 10.91
CA LEU A 267 -12.86 -7.04 11.97
C LEU A 267 -12.42 -8.26 12.78
N LEU A 268 -13.31 -9.20 13.04
CA LEU A 268 -12.98 -10.48 13.68
C LEU A 268 -11.99 -11.28 12.83
N PHE A 269 -12.24 -11.37 11.53
CA PHE A 269 -11.34 -12.04 10.58
C PHE A 269 -9.95 -11.39 10.59
N GLN A 270 -9.87 -10.06 10.56
CA GLN A 270 -8.61 -9.33 10.65
C GLN A 270 -7.90 -9.54 12.00
N ALA A 271 -8.65 -9.50 13.09
CA ALA A 271 -8.09 -9.77 14.44
C ALA A 271 -7.51 -11.17 14.54
N LEU A 272 -8.21 -12.18 14.02
CA LEU A 272 -7.71 -13.56 13.97
C LEU A 272 -6.45 -13.69 13.10
N GLN A 273 -6.38 -12.99 11.97
CA GLN A 273 -5.17 -12.97 11.13
C GLN A 273 -3.97 -12.42 11.90
N TYR A 274 -4.11 -11.26 12.55
CA TYR A 274 -3.00 -10.69 13.32
C TYR A 274 -2.66 -11.50 14.55
N ALA A 275 -3.66 -12.03 15.25
CA ALA A 275 -3.44 -12.94 16.37
C ALA A 275 -2.63 -14.18 15.93
N SER A 276 -2.96 -14.76 14.77
CA SER A 276 -2.20 -15.91 14.26
C SER A 276 -0.74 -15.56 13.97
N ILE A 277 -0.46 -14.37 13.39
CA ILE A 277 0.90 -13.93 13.11
C ILE A 277 1.72 -13.83 14.39
N PHE A 278 1.17 -13.23 15.44
CA PHE A 278 1.88 -13.07 16.71
C PHE A 278 2.03 -14.37 17.48
N LEU A 279 1.06 -15.27 17.37
CA LEU A 279 1.07 -16.53 18.14
C LEU A 279 1.80 -17.66 17.41
N TYR A 280 1.63 -17.80 16.09
CA TYR A 280 2.14 -18.93 15.33
C TYR A 280 3.66 -19.10 15.43
N GLY A 281 4.40 -18.00 15.51
CA GLY A 281 5.85 -18.00 15.68
C GLY A 281 6.35 -18.67 16.97
N PHE A 282 5.50 -18.72 18.01
CA PHE A 282 5.79 -19.36 19.28
C PHE A 282 5.22 -20.78 19.38
N LEU A 283 4.63 -21.30 18.30
CA LEU A 283 4.05 -22.63 18.28
C LEU A 283 4.95 -23.62 17.55
N ARG A 284 5.14 -24.78 18.16
CA ARG A 284 5.78 -25.94 17.54
C ARG A 284 4.74 -27.05 17.42
N PHE A 285 4.65 -27.58 16.21
CA PHE A 285 3.67 -28.60 15.87
C PHE A 285 4.32 -29.98 15.82
N ASN A 286 3.93 -30.87 16.73
CA ASN A 286 4.35 -32.28 16.70
C ASN A 286 3.11 -33.15 16.52
N LYS A 287 2.97 -33.78 15.31
CA LYS A 287 1.82 -34.62 14.92
C LYS A 287 0.46 -34.02 15.33
N LYS A 288 -0.07 -34.36 16.50
CA LYS A 288 -1.37 -33.85 17.01
C LYS A 288 -1.27 -32.82 18.14
N GLN A 289 -0.07 -32.58 18.69
CA GLN A 289 0.10 -31.71 19.84
C GLN A 289 0.71 -30.34 19.42
N ILE A 290 0.30 -29.31 20.11
CA ILE A 290 0.80 -27.94 19.95
C ILE A 290 1.59 -27.63 21.22
N PHE A 291 2.86 -27.28 21.06
CA PHE A 291 3.73 -26.85 22.14
C PHE A 291 4.09 -25.39 21.97
N PHE A 292 4.13 -24.67 23.07
CA PHE A 292 4.70 -23.33 23.10
C PHE A 292 6.22 -23.42 23.19
N THR A 293 6.96 -22.70 22.34
CA THR A 293 8.42 -22.73 22.30
C THR A 293 9.02 -21.35 21.98
N TRP A 294 10.21 -21.08 22.54
CA TRP A 294 11.02 -19.91 22.25
C TRP A 294 12.17 -20.19 21.25
N GLU A 295 12.35 -21.44 20.82
CA GLU A 295 13.44 -21.85 19.93
C GLU A 295 13.46 -21.07 18.62
N ASN A 296 12.29 -20.81 18.03
CA ASN A 296 12.17 -20.04 16.80
C ASN A 296 12.67 -18.59 16.93
N MET A 297 12.56 -18.00 18.13
CA MET A 297 13.07 -16.66 18.42
C MET A 297 14.60 -16.67 18.47
N GLY A 298 15.21 -17.70 19.06
CA GLY A 298 16.68 -17.87 19.07
C GLY A 298 17.26 -17.94 17.66
N SER A 299 16.67 -18.77 16.79
CA SER A 299 17.08 -18.91 15.39
C SER A 299 16.91 -17.61 14.60
N LEU A 300 15.83 -16.87 14.87
CA LEU A 300 15.61 -15.58 14.22
C LEU A 300 16.69 -14.56 14.57
N PHE A 301 17.03 -14.38 15.83
CA PHE A 301 18.05 -13.41 16.24
C PHE A 301 19.46 -13.81 15.81
N GLN A 302 19.79 -15.08 15.83
CA GLN A 302 21.09 -15.58 15.42
C GLN A 302 21.40 -15.30 13.95
N TYR A 303 20.40 -15.45 13.05
CA TYR A 303 20.63 -15.37 11.61
C TYR A 303 20.14 -14.07 10.95
N ASN A 304 19.33 -13.25 11.63
CA ASN A 304 18.64 -12.12 10.99
C ASN A 304 18.92 -10.74 11.60
N LEU A 305 19.76 -10.62 12.64
CA LEU A 305 19.98 -9.34 13.32
C LEU A 305 20.58 -8.27 12.41
N SER A 306 21.55 -8.63 11.58
CA SER A 306 22.15 -7.72 10.59
C SER A 306 21.16 -7.29 9.51
N THR A 307 20.29 -8.20 9.09
CA THR A 307 19.21 -7.95 8.12
C THR A 307 18.16 -7.01 8.69
N MET A 308 17.83 -7.13 9.99
CA MET A 308 16.93 -6.20 10.69
C MET A 308 17.54 -4.80 10.74
N GLY A 309 18.79 -4.67 11.15
CA GLY A 309 19.51 -3.39 11.20
C GLY A 309 19.54 -2.69 9.84
N LEU A 310 19.88 -3.42 8.78
CA LEU A 310 19.93 -2.88 7.42
C LEU A 310 18.53 -2.45 6.95
N SER A 311 17.48 -3.25 7.21
CA SER A 311 16.11 -2.91 6.82
C SER A 311 15.61 -1.66 7.53
N LEU A 312 15.89 -1.51 8.83
CA LEU A 312 15.55 -0.32 9.60
C LEU A 312 16.30 0.92 9.09
N LEU A 313 17.61 0.79 8.85
CA LEU A 313 18.42 1.88 8.32
C LEU A 313 17.92 2.36 6.96
N LEU A 314 17.67 1.42 6.03
CA LEU A 314 17.16 1.74 4.70
C LEU A 314 15.76 2.37 4.76
N ALA A 315 14.85 1.81 5.54
CA ALA A 315 13.49 2.33 5.67
C ALA A 315 13.49 3.73 6.31
N PHE A 316 14.31 3.94 7.35
CA PHE A 316 14.44 5.24 8.03
C PHE A 316 15.04 6.29 7.11
N THR A 317 16.20 6.01 6.51
CA THR A 317 16.88 6.97 5.63
C THR A 317 16.05 7.30 4.39
N ALA A 318 15.46 6.28 3.74
CA ALA A 318 14.59 6.49 2.59
C ALA A 318 13.33 7.30 2.95
N SER A 319 12.72 7.07 4.11
CA SER A 319 11.51 7.80 4.53
C SER A 319 11.78 9.26 4.86
N VAL A 320 12.86 9.56 5.57
CA VAL A 320 13.23 10.94 5.92
C VAL A 320 13.63 11.73 4.67
N LEU A 321 14.58 11.19 3.89
CA LEU A 321 15.03 11.84 2.65
C LEU A 321 13.93 11.90 1.59
N GLY A 322 13.16 10.83 1.43
CA GLY A 322 12.06 10.77 0.47
C GLY A 322 10.95 11.76 0.81
N SER A 323 10.58 11.88 2.09
CA SER A 323 9.61 12.90 2.53
C SER A 323 10.16 14.31 2.34
N PHE A 324 11.41 14.55 2.70
CA PHE A 324 12.04 15.86 2.52
C PHE A 324 12.03 16.30 1.05
N PHE A 325 12.52 15.45 0.14
CA PHE A 325 12.53 15.78 -1.29
C PHE A 325 11.12 15.89 -1.87
N ALA A 326 10.19 15.03 -1.44
CA ALA A 326 8.80 15.12 -1.89
C ALA A 326 8.15 16.45 -1.48
N PHE A 327 8.34 16.89 -0.24
CA PHE A 327 7.81 18.16 0.27
C PHE A 327 8.47 19.36 -0.42
N LEU A 328 9.78 19.33 -0.57
CA LEU A 328 10.53 20.39 -1.26
C LEU A 328 10.10 20.52 -2.73
N LEU A 329 10.07 19.41 -3.48
CA LEU A 329 9.69 19.42 -4.89
C LEU A 329 8.22 19.84 -5.07
N THR A 330 7.33 19.39 -4.20
CA THR A 330 5.92 19.79 -4.25
C THR A 330 5.76 21.28 -3.94
N TYR A 331 6.50 21.82 -2.95
CA TYR A 331 6.52 23.25 -2.68
C TYR A 331 7.00 24.05 -3.89
N LEU A 332 8.12 23.66 -4.50
CA LEU A 332 8.63 24.30 -5.70
C LEU A 332 7.62 24.26 -6.85
N MET A 333 6.99 23.12 -7.05
CA MET A 333 5.98 22.90 -8.08
C MET A 333 4.73 23.77 -7.87
N GLU A 334 4.21 23.83 -6.63
CA GLU A 334 2.95 24.53 -6.33
C GLU A 334 3.11 26.03 -6.17
N ARG A 335 4.26 26.52 -5.71
CA ARG A 335 4.48 27.92 -5.33
C ARG A 335 5.44 28.69 -6.21
N LYS A 336 6.36 28.01 -6.92
CA LYS A 336 7.45 28.66 -7.66
C LYS A 336 7.39 28.43 -9.18
N MET A 337 7.00 27.22 -9.62
CA MET A 337 7.03 26.87 -11.02
C MET A 337 5.83 27.43 -11.79
N LYS A 338 6.10 28.20 -12.84
CA LYS A 338 5.10 28.65 -13.82
C LYS A 338 4.99 27.68 -15.01
N ARG A 339 6.11 27.11 -15.44
CA ARG A 339 6.21 26.18 -16.59
C ARG A 339 6.75 24.83 -16.12
N GLY A 340 6.37 23.73 -16.78
CA GLY A 340 6.86 22.37 -16.45
C GLY A 340 6.19 21.69 -15.25
N LYS A 341 5.25 22.36 -14.54
CA LYS A 341 4.54 21.77 -13.38
C LYS A 341 3.90 20.41 -13.70
N LYS A 342 3.21 20.30 -14.85
CA LYS A 342 2.54 19.05 -15.26
C LYS A 342 3.54 17.91 -15.51
N LEU A 343 4.71 18.22 -16.06
CA LEU A 343 5.76 17.23 -16.32
C LEU A 343 6.37 16.72 -15.02
N LEU A 344 6.68 17.63 -14.08
CA LEU A 344 7.24 17.26 -12.78
C LEU A 344 6.23 16.45 -11.94
N ASP A 345 4.96 16.86 -11.93
CA ASP A 345 3.89 16.11 -11.26
C ASP A 345 3.70 14.71 -11.86
N PHE A 346 3.78 14.58 -13.19
CA PHE A 346 3.77 13.30 -13.86
C PHE A 346 4.98 12.45 -13.46
N ALA A 347 6.19 13.02 -13.47
CA ALA A 347 7.43 12.33 -13.09
C ALA A 347 7.39 11.85 -11.63
N LEU A 348 6.91 12.70 -10.71
CA LEU A 348 6.72 12.32 -9.30
C LEU A 348 5.68 11.21 -9.11
N SER A 349 4.68 11.13 -10.00
CA SER A 349 3.63 10.11 -9.93
C SER A 349 4.00 8.79 -10.62
N LEU A 350 5.04 8.78 -11.47
CA LEU A 350 5.47 7.62 -12.27
C LEU A 350 5.73 6.35 -11.45
N PRO A 351 6.35 6.39 -10.25
CA PRO A 351 6.56 5.20 -9.44
C PRO A 351 5.27 4.48 -9.01
N TYR A 352 4.13 5.16 -8.98
CA TYR A 352 2.83 4.51 -8.76
C TYR A 352 2.34 3.72 -9.96
N LEU A 353 2.66 4.20 -11.16
CA LEU A 353 2.29 3.55 -12.41
C LEU A 353 3.03 2.23 -12.61
N LEU A 354 4.30 2.20 -12.23
CA LEU A 354 5.17 1.07 -12.53
C LEU A 354 4.94 -0.10 -11.55
N PRO A 355 4.60 -1.31 -12.04
CA PRO A 355 4.63 -2.51 -11.22
C PRO A 355 5.98 -2.65 -10.50
N GLY A 356 5.98 -3.23 -9.30
CA GLY A 356 7.21 -3.41 -8.52
C GLY A 356 8.29 -4.19 -9.26
N THR A 357 7.89 -5.21 -9.98
CA THR A 357 8.76 -6.03 -10.82
C THR A 357 9.42 -5.21 -11.94
N CYS A 358 8.64 -4.35 -12.58
CA CYS A 358 9.11 -3.44 -13.62
C CYS A 358 10.14 -2.44 -13.06
N PHE A 359 9.85 -1.87 -11.89
CA PHE A 359 10.71 -0.90 -11.24
C PHE A 359 12.04 -1.53 -10.82
N GLY A 360 12.02 -2.72 -10.19
CA GLY A 360 13.23 -3.44 -9.78
C GLY A 360 14.10 -3.85 -10.97
N LEU A 361 13.51 -4.42 -12.03
CA LEU A 361 14.24 -4.80 -13.24
C LEU A 361 14.84 -3.56 -13.94
N ALA A 362 14.09 -2.46 -14.04
CA ALA A 362 14.60 -1.23 -14.64
C ALA A 362 15.82 -0.69 -13.90
N TYR A 363 15.85 -0.77 -12.56
CA TYR A 363 17.01 -0.39 -11.74
C TYR A 363 18.23 -1.28 -12.01
N ILE A 364 18.04 -2.60 -12.08
CA ILE A 364 19.13 -3.53 -12.45
C ILE A 364 19.70 -3.13 -13.82
N LEU A 365 18.87 -2.96 -14.82
CA LEU A 365 19.31 -2.66 -16.17
C LEU A 365 19.98 -1.27 -16.27
N ALA A 366 19.51 -0.30 -15.51
CA ALA A 366 20.06 1.05 -15.50
C ALA A 366 21.42 1.15 -14.81
N PHE A 367 21.60 0.43 -13.70
CA PHE A 367 22.73 0.60 -12.79
C PHE A 367 23.68 -0.61 -12.74
N ASN A 368 23.64 -1.48 -13.77
CA ASN A 368 24.56 -2.62 -13.87
C ASN A 368 25.84 -2.31 -14.67
N LYS A 369 25.92 -1.14 -15.34
CA LYS A 369 27.04 -0.75 -16.20
C LYS A 369 27.65 0.58 -15.73
N ALA A 370 28.91 0.84 -16.14
CA ALA A 370 29.55 2.14 -15.98
C ALA A 370 28.71 3.24 -16.69
N PRO A 371 28.71 4.50 -16.19
CA PRO A 371 29.55 5.03 -15.12
C PRO A 371 28.99 4.78 -13.70
N LEU A 372 27.72 4.45 -13.53
CA LEU A 372 27.07 4.31 -12.21
C LEU A 372 26.72 2.83 -11.93
N LYS A 373 27.74 2.01 -11.65
CA LYS A 373 27.55 0.61 -11.26
C LYS A 373 27.13 0.52 -9.79
N LEU A 374 25.82 0.53 -9.53
CA LEU A 374 25.25 0.45 -8.18
C LEU A 374 24.68 -0.94 -7.84
N THR A 375 24.55 -1.84 -8.82
CA THR A 375 24.01 -3.19 -8.60
C THR A 375 24.84 -3.93 -7.55
N GLY A 376 24.16 -4.58 -6.60
CA GLY A 376 24.82 -5.28 -5.48
C GLY A 376 25.25 -4.39 -4.31
N THR A 377 24.93 -3.09 -4.33
CA THR A 377 25.23 -2.15 -3.24
C THR A 377 23.97 -1.77 -2.45
N VAL A 378 24.16 -1.23 -1.25
CA VAL A 378 23.07 -0.68 -0.42
C VAL A 378 22.42 0.54 -1.08
N TRP A 379 23.18 1.30 -1.88
CA TRP A 379 22.71 2.52 -2.53
C TRP A 379 21.59 2.29 -3.53
N ILE A 380 21.65 1.24 -4.33
CA ILE A 380 20.58 0.94 -5.28
C ILE A 380 19.26 0.64 -4.57
N MET A 381 19.34 -0.05 -3.40
CA MET A 381 18.18 -0.35 -2.56
C MET A 381 17.61 0.93 -1.96
N LEU A 382 18.48 1.81 -1.43
CA LEU A 382 18.08 3.09 -0.86
C LEU A 382 17.38 3.97 -1.89
N PHE A 383 17.98 4.16 -3.06
CA PHE A 383 17.38 4.97 -4.13
C PHE A 383 16.06 4.37 -4.65
N SER A 384 15.99 3.05 -4.75
CA SER A 384 14.75 2.37 -5.15
C SER A 384 13.62 2.65 -4.16
N LEU A 385 13.87 2.53 -2.85
CA LEU A 385 12.88 2.84 -1.81
C LEU A 385 12.50 4.32 -1.82
N LEU A 386 13.49 5.21 -1.87
CA LEU A 386 13.28 6.65 -1.85
C LEU A 386 12.37 7.11 -3.00
N PHE A 387 12.74 6.82 -4.24
CA PHE A 387 11.97 7.27 -5.40
C PHE A 387 10.61 6.60 -5.54
N ARG A 388 10.51 5.31 -5.14
CA ARG A 388 9.24 4.59 -5.21
C ARG A 388 8.17 5.16 -4.27
N GLN A 389 8.58 5.78 -3.17
CA GLN A 389 7.65 6.28 -2.16
C GLN A 389 7.40 7.80 -2.26
N MET A 390 8.17 8.53 -3.07
CA MET A 390 7.99 9.97 -3.28
C MET A 390 6.57 10.39 -3.69
N PRO A 391 5.81 9.63 -4.51
CA PRO A 391 4.43 10.00 -4.86
C PRO A 391 3.53 10.16 -3.64
N LEU A 392 3.68 9.32 -2.62
CA LEU A 392 2.91 9.40 -1.38
C LEU A 392 3.22 10.68 -0.60
N GLY A 393 4.51 10.97 -0.45
CA GLY A 393 4.98 12.22 0.19
C GLY A 393 4.52 13.47 -0.55
N SER A 394 4.60 13.45 -1.88
CA SER A 394 4.15 14.57 -2.72
C SER A 394 2.64 14.85 -2.58
N ARG A 395 1.81 13.81 -2.46
CA ARG A 395 0.36 13.99 -2.21
C ARG A 395 0.07 14.61 -0.85
N LEU A 396 0.71 14.10 0.20
CA LEU A 396 0.57 14.64 1.55
C LEU A 396 1.05 16.10 1.63
N ALA A 397 2.18 16.40 0.96
CA ALA A 397 2.69 17.77 0.84
C ALA A 397 1.72 18.68 0.10
N GLY A 398 1.15 18.23 -1.02
CA GLY A 398 0.17 18.98 -1.81
C GLY A 398 -1.08 19.34 -1.01
N THR A 399 -1.63 18.36 -0.28
CA THR A 399 -2.77 18.58 0.61
C THR A 399 -2.44 19.57 1.73
N ALA A 400 -1.29 19.43 2.39
CA ALA A 400 -0.86 20.33 3.45
C ALA A 400 -0.63 21.76 2.94
N LEU A 401 0.02 21.91 1.77
CA LEU A 401 0.26 23.22 1.15
C LEU A 401 -1.03 23.89 0.68
N SER A 402 -2.04 23.14 0.27
CA SER A 402 -3.34 23.70 -0.14
C SER A 402 -4.09 24.33 1.05
N GLN A 403 -3.84 23.84 2.27
CA GLN A 403 -4.40 24.37 3.52
C GLN A 403 -3.58 25.53 4.10
N SER A 404 -2.34 25.71 3.67
CA SER A 404 -1.45 26.80 4.12
C SER A 404 -1.73 28.09 3.36
N PRO A 405 -2.02 29.21 4.06
CA PRO A 405 -2.33 30.49 3.42
C PRO A 405 -1.15 31.05 2.62
N LYS A 406 -1.37 31.40 1.35
CA LYS A 406 -0.35 32.03 0.51
C LYS A 406 0.11 33.40 1.02
N ASN A 407 -0.77 34.10 1.74
CA ASN A 407 -0.51 35.43 2.27
C ASN A 407 0.67 35.45 3.27
N LEU A 408 0.90 34.36 4.00
CA LEU A 408 2.07 34.25 4.90
C LEU A 408 3.40 34.32 4.12
N GLU A 409 3.46 33.67 2.95
CA GLU A 409 4.65 33.73 2.12
C GLU A 409 4.88 35.11 1.51
N LEU A 410 3.79 35.78 1.08
CA LEU A 410 3.86 37.13 0.51
C LEU A 410 4.31 38.12 1.58
N ALA A 411 3.70 38.11 2.75
CA ALA A 411 4.10 39.00 3.85
C ALA A 411 5.56 38.82 4.26
N ALA A 412 6.05 37.57 4.35
CA ALA A 412 7.44 37.31 4.66
C ALA A 412 8.41 37.84 3.58
N ARG A 413 8.02 37.79 2.32
CA ARG A 413 8.81 38.37 1.21
C ARG A 413 8.80 39.88 1.20
N ASP A 414 7.67 40.47 1.53
CA ASP A 414 7.55 41.93 1.63
C ASP A 414 8.44 42.49 2.75
N LEU A 415 8.67 41.66 3.80
CA LEU A 415 9.64 41.91 4.87
C LEU A 415 11.10 41.58 4.51
N GLY A 416 11.38 41.27 3.22
CA GLY A 416 12.73 41.01 2.71
C GLY A 416 13.31 39.60 3.03
N THR A 417 12.48 38.65 3.48
CA THR A 417 12.95 37.30 3.83
C THR A 417 13.37 36.52 2.56
N LYS A 418 14.55 35.89 2.60
CA LYS A 418 15.06 35.08 1.48
C LYS A 418 14.13 33.87 1.21
N PRO A 419 13.94 33.47 -0.07
CA PRO A 419 13.03 32.38 -0.43
C PRO A 419 13.28 31.02 0.27
N SER A 420 14.55 30.70 0.57
CA SER A 420 14.92 29.52 1.32
C SER A 420 14.46 29.59 2.78
N MET A 421 14.62 30.77 3.41
CA MET A 421 14.18 30.99 4.80
C MET A 421 12.66 30.91 4.91
N VAL A 422 11.92 31.42 3.90
CA VAL A 422 10.45 31.28 3.87
C VAL A 422 10.05 29.80 3.92
N PHE A 423 10.73 28.93 3.14
CA PHE A 423 10.42 27.49 3.19
C PHE A 423 10.73 26.88 4.55
N PHE A 424 11.95 27.06 5.07
CA PHE A 424 12.39 26.37 6.29
C PHE A 424 11.80 26.96 7.58
N GLN A 425 11.53 28.29 7.63
CA GLN A 425 11.11 28.95 8.87
C GLN A 425 9.59 29.19 8.96
N ILE A 426 8.89 29.20 7.82
CA ILE A 426 7.46 29.52 7.77
C ILE A 426 6.65 28.32 7.27
N ILE A 427 6.98 27.84 6.05
CA ILE A 427 6.15 26.80 5.41
C ILE A 427 6.34 25.46 6.07
N LEU A 428 7.58 24.98 6.17
CA LEU A 428 7.88 23.64 6.72
C LEU A 428 7.37 23.48 8.17
N PRO A 429 7.54 24.44 9.10
CA PRO A 429 6.94 24.33 10.44
C PRO A 429 5.41 24.24 10.40
N GLY A 430 4.75 25.00 9.51
CA GLY A 430 3.28 25.00 9.38
C GLY A 430 2.71 23.67 8.84
N ILE A 431 3.47 22.96 8.03
CA ILE A 431 3.06 21.68 7.45
C ILE A 431 3.77 20.47 8.10
N LEU A 432 4.46 20.70 9.21
CA LEU A 432 5.26 19.70 9.91
C LEU A 432 4.46 18.44 10.34
N PRO A 433 3.19 18.54 10.80
CA PRO A 433 2.40 17.36 11.09
C PRO A 433 2.22 16.42 9.89
N SER A 434 1.99 16.98 8.71
CA SER A 434 1.88 16.22 7.46
C SER A 434 3.23 15.62 7.02
N PHE A 435 4.34 16.32 7.30
CA PHE A 435 5.69 15.80 7.07
C PHE A 435 5.96 14.57 7.92
N PHE A 436 5.67 14.59 9.23
CA PHE A 436 5.83 13.42 10.10
C PHE A 436 4.92 12.26 9.69
N SER A 437 3.69 12.55 9.27
CA SER A 437 2.80 11.53 8.71
C SER A 437 3.37 10.89 7.44
N SER A 438 4.00 11.69 6.58
CA SER A 438 4.70 11.20 5.38
C SER A 438 5.88 10.30 5.73
N VAL A 439 6.73 10.71 6.68
CA VAL A 439 7.88 9.91 7.16
C VAL A 439 7.39 8.58 7.71
N TYR A 440 6.34 8.58 8.54
CA TYR A 440 5.76 7.35 9.08
C TYR A 440 5.27 6.40 7.99
N LEU A 441 4.45 6.87 7.06
CA LEU A 441 3.89 6.05 6.01
C LEU A 441 4.97 5.50 5.08
N GLN A 442 5.96 6.32 4.71
CA GLN A 442 7.08 5.89 3.89
C GLN A 442 8.00 4.89 4.63
N PHE A 443 8.21 5.05 5.93
CA PHE A 443 8.95 4.09 6.75
C PHE A 443 8.25 2.72 6.77
N SER A 444 6.96 2.71 7.10
CA SER A 444 6.15 1.48 7.12
C SER A 444 6.18 0.77 5.78
N GLN A 445 5.94 1.52 4.69
CA GLN A 445 6.02 0.94 3.34
C GLN A 445 7.44 0.51 2.98
N GLY A 446 8.47 1.22 3.43
CA GLY A 446 9.88 0.86 3.23
C GLY A 446 10.25 -0.49 3.82
N LEU A 447 9.76 -0.79 5.02
CA LEU A 447 9.95 -2.10 5.65
C LEU A 447 9.20 -3.22 4.93
N THR A 448 8.05 -2.92 4.32
CA THR A 448 7.11 -3.92 3.81
C THR A 448 7.13 -4.08 2.29
N THR A 449 7.79 -3.18 1.55
CA THR A 449 7.84 -3.24 0.09
C THR A 449 8.72 -4.39 -0.39
N ALA A 450 8.09 -5.45 -0.93
CA ALA A 450 8.78 -6.57 -1.58
C ALA A 450 9.03 -6.31 -3.07
N GLY A 451 8.07 -5.71 -3.75
CA GLY A 451 7.93 -5.72 -5.22
C GLY A 451 9.12 -5.24 -6.04
N ALA A 452 9.88 -4.26 -5.57
CA ALA A 452 11.09 -3.80 -6.26
C ALA A 452 12.36 -4.29 -5.57
N ILE A 453 12.39 -4.23 -4.24
CA ILE A 453 13.63 -4.46 -3.47
C ILE A 453 14.12 -5.91 -3.52
N ILE A 454 13.20 -6.87 -3.70
CA ILE A 454 13.52 -8.30 -3.79
C ILE A 454 14.46 -8.64 -4.96
N PHE A 455 14.43 -7.82 -6.02
CA PHE A 455 15.32 -7.99 -7.17
C PHE A 455 16.68 -7.30 -7.00
N LEU A 456 16.81 -6.39 -6.02
CA LEU A 456 17.99 -5.55 -5.81
C LEU A 456 18.89 -6.06 -4.67
N ILE A 457 18.46 -7.10 -3.98
CA ILE A 457 19.25 -7.74 -2.92
C ILE A 457 20.52 -8.40 -3.49
N SER A 458 21.50 -8.59 -2.63
CA SER A 458 22.70 -9.34 -2.94
C SER A 458 23.01 -10.35 -1.83
N ALA A 459 23.98 -11.23 -2.04
CA ALA A 459 24.41 -12.17 -1.00
C ALA A 459 24.82 -11.47 0.29
N LYS A 460 25.44 -10.27 0.18
CA LYS A 460 25.91 -9.46 1.29
C LYS A 460 24.81 -8.63 1.96
N TYR A 461 23.85 -8.12 1.17
CA TYR A 461 22.83 -7.18 1.64
C TYR A 461 21.43 -7.77 1.43
N LYS A 462 20.84 -8.27 2.50
CA LYS A 462 19.49 -8.80 2.57
C LYS A 462 18.59 -7.90 3.42
N VAL A 463 17.29 -7.92 3.18
CA VAL A 463 16.28 -7.16 3.92
C VAL A 463 15.22 -8.07 4.52
N LEU A 464 14.54 -7.63 5.59
CA LEU A 464 13.54 -8.44 6.33
C LEU A 464 12.44 -9.01 5.42
N VAL A 465 11.95 -8.23 4.46
CA VAL A 465 10.90 -8.70 3.55
C VAL A 465 11.38 -9.86 2.66
N TYR A 466 12.67 -9.90 2.33
CA TYR A 466 13.25 -11.04 1.61
C TYR A 466 13.39 -12.27 2.52
N THR A 467 13.88 -12.10 3.75
CA THR A 467 13.98 -13.23 4.69
C THR A 467 12.62 -13.80 5.06
N LEU A 468 11.60 -12.95 5.16
CA LEU A 468 10.20 -13.37 5.29
C LEU A 468 9.78 -14.26 4.11
N PHE A 469 10.03 -13.79 2.90
CA PHE A 469 9.65 -14.51 1.67
C PHE A 469 10.41 -15.85 1.53
N ASP A 470 11.69 -15.85 1.86
CA ASP A 470 12.55 -17.04 1.88
C ASP A 470 12.06 -18.07 2.91
N ALA A 471 11.70 -17.65 4.13
CA ALA A 471 11.13 -18.51 5.15
C ALA A 471 9.81 -19.15 4.71
N ILE A 472 8.93 -18.39 4.05
CA ILE A 472 7.67 -18.92 3.49
C ILE A 472 7.95 -19.97 2.41
N ASN A 473 8.88 -19.70 1.48
CA ASN A 473 9.22 -20.63 0.42
C ASN A 473 9.85 -21.94 0.94
N ARG A 474 10.56 -21.88 2.05
CA ARG A 474 11.09 -23.09 2.74
C ARG A 474 10.01 -23.84 3.56
N GLY A 475 8.81 -23.28 3.67
CA GLY A 475 7.74 -23.85 4.52
C GLY A 475 7.92 -23.59 6.01
N ASP A 476 8.85 -22.73 6.42
CA ASP A 476 9.08 -22.35 7.81
C ASP A 476 8.16 -21.19 8.21
N TYR A 477 6.89 -21.52 8.33
CA TYR A 477 5.84 -20.54 8.65
C TYR A 477 5.96 -19.97 10.06
N ALA A 478 6.64 -20.64 10.99
CA ALA A 478 6.86 -20.15 12.34
C ALA A 478 7.84 -18.97 12.33
N VAL A 479 9.01 -19.13 11.68
CA VAL A 479 9.98 -18.04 11.53
C VAL A 479 9.41 -16.91 10.68
N ALA A 480 8.68 -17.23 9.59
CA ALA A 480 7.99 -16.23 8.78
C ALA A 480 7.00 -15.39 9.59
N SER A 481 6.23 -16.01 10.49
CA SER A 481 5.29 -15.33 11.38
C SER A 481 6.00 -14.42 12.40
N LEU A 482 7.12 -14.84 12.97
CA LEU A 482 7.95 -14.01 13.86
C LEU A 482 8.50 -12.77 13.13
N ILE A 483 9.07 -12.95 11.94
CA ILE A 483 9.56 -11.84 11.11
C ILE A 483 8.42 -10.85 10.83
N SER A 484 7.25 -11.36 10.45
CA SER A 484 6.05 -10.56 10.19
C SER A 484 5.61 -9.77 11.41
N GLY A 485 5.54 -10.42 12.58
CA GLY A 485 5.20 -9.80 13.85
C GLY A 485 6.19 -8.68 14.22
N ILE A 486 7.49 -8.92 14.06
CA ILE A 486 8.53 -7.91 14.31
C ILE A 486 8.39 -6.73 13.35
N MET A 487 8.16 -6.94 12.06
CA MET A 487 7.95 -5.85 11.10
C MET A 487 6.76 -4.97 11.49
N ILE A 488 5.66 -5.57 11.93
CA ILE A 488 4.48 -4.84 12.41
C ILE A 488 4.82 -4.05 13.69
N LEU A 489 5.46 -4.70 14.67
CA LEU A 489 5.84 -4.06 15.94
C LEU A 489 6.80 -2.89 15.73
N LEU A 490 7.80 -3.04 14.87
CA LEU A 490 8.76 -1.98 14.54
C LEU A 490 8.05 -0.78 13.89
N SER A 491 7.12 -1.03 12.97
CA SER A 491 6.34 0.04 12.35
C SER A 491 5.43 0.75 13.34
N LEU A 492 4.77 0.01 14.24
CA LEU A 492 3.95 0.59 15.30
C LEU A 492 4.78 1.39 16.31
N ALA A 493 5.92 0.86 16.74
CA ALA A 493 6.84 1.54 17.65
C ALA A 493 7.33 2.86 17.04
N PHE A 494 7.68 2.85 15.74
CA PHE A 494 8.08 4.04 15.02
C PHE A 494 6.95 5.07 14.91
N SER A 495 5.71 4.63 14.68
CA SER A 495 4.51 5.49 14.70
C SER A 495 4.33 6.20 16.03
N LEU A 496 4.43 5.45 17.14
CA LEU A 496 4.30 6.01 18.49
C LEU A 496 5.41 7.00 18.80
N LEU A 497 6.65 6.69 18.40
CA LEU A 497 7.81 7.57 18.58
C LEU A 497 7.62 8.88 17.81
N LEU A 498 7.26 8.80 16.53
CA LEU A 498 7.01 10.00 15.72
C LEU A 498 5.83 10.82 16.25
N GLY A 499 4.77 10.18 16.72
CA GLY A 499 3.62 10.85 17.33
C GLY A 499 4.03 11.66 18.57
N ARG A 500 4.91 11.11 19.41
CA ARG A 500 5.49 11.84 20.55
C ARG A 500 6.36 13.01 20.12
N VAL A 501 7.27 12.80 19.15
CA VAL A 501 8.11 13.87 18.60
C VAL A 501 7.25 14.99 18.02
N GLN A 502 6.24 14.65 17.22
CA GLN A 502 5.29 15.61 16.66
C GLN A 502 4.59 16.43 17.76
N SER A 503 4.10 15.79 18.81
CA SER A 503 3.43 16.47 19.92
C SER A 503 4.35 17.44 20.67
N LEU A 504 5.62 17.08 20.87
CA LEU A 504 6.63 17.94 21.51
C LEU A 504 7.00 19.15 20.64
N VAL A 505 7.16 18.95 19.35
CA VAL A 505 7.53 20.02 18.41
C VAL A 505 6.36 21.00 18.21
N CYS A 506 5.12 20.49 18.05
CA CYS A 506 3.95 21.35 17.90
C CYS A 506 3.67 22.16 19.17
N ARG A 507 3.87 21.61 20.37
CA ARG A 507 3.72 22.37 21.63
C ARG A 507 4.73 23.51 21.76
N ARG A 508 5.97 23.32 21.32
CA ARG A 508 7.01 24.36 21.33
C ARG A 508 6.78 25.46 20.29
N GLY A 509 6.08 25.17 19.19
CA GLY A 509 5.75 26.14 18.13
C GLY A 509 4.57 27.06 18.47
N VAL A 510 3.68 26.63 19.39
CA VAL A 510 2.52 27.44 19.83
C VAL A 510 2.87 28.33 21.05
N GLY A 511 4.03 28.10 21.69
CA GLY A 511 4.48 28.87 22.87
C GLY A 511 5.52 29.95 22.56
N LYS A 512 5.67 30.34 21.29
CA LYS A 512 6.39 31.53 20.83
C LYS A 512 5.45 32.33 19.92
#